data_7f05f453944b19cd375e3912221eb980
#
_entry.id   7f05f453944b19cd375e3912221eb980
#
_cell.length_a   1.000
_cell.length_b   1.000
_cell.length_c   1.000
_cell.angle_alpha   90.00
_cell.angle_beta   90.00
_cell.angle_gamma   90.00
#
_symmetry.space_group_name_H-M   'P 1'
#
loop_
_entity.id
_entity.type
_entity.pdbx_description
1 polymer ?
#
loop_
_entity_poly.entity_id
_entity_poly.type
_entity_poly.pdbx_seq_one_letter_code
_entity_poly.pdbx_strand_id
1 'polypeptide(L)'
;MTVSIREVTKENVKEILSLRVSDHQRSYIEASEQSLEDAKDCTFYRPAGLYWEHVLIGFAMYGFFPGEGHSGRVWLDRFMIDENFQGQGLGKMMLTALIEHLVNLYHCKEIYLSLYEDNHRALYLYQKFGFRFNGELDINGEKVMVKELSGLSAYSF
;
A
#
# COMPACT_ATOMS: atom_id res chain seq x y z
N MET A 1 7.20 0.60 -20.20
CA MET A 1 6.34 -0.25 -19.36
C MET A 1 5.26 0.58 -18.72
N THR A 2 4.01 0.14 -18.82
CA THR A 2 2.89 0.90 -18.31
C THR A 2 2.39 0.30 -17.01
N VAL A 3 2.41 1.11 -15.96
CA VAL A 3 1.87 0.76 -14.65
C VAL A 3 0.69 1.66 -14.39
N SER A 4 -0.40 1.12 -13.88
CA SER A 4 -1.54 1.93 -13.49
C SER A 4 -2.14 1.45 -12.18
N ILE A 5 -2.72 2.41 -11.45
CA ILE A 5 -3.40 2.19 -10.19
C ILE A 5 -4.83 2.63 -10.41
N ARG A 6 -5.77 1.70 -10.29
CA ARG A 6 -7.19 1.97 -10.58
C ARG A 6 -8.04 1.63 -9.39
N GLU A 7 -8.85 2.57 -8.95
CA GLU A 7 -9.77 2.33 -7.86
C GLU A 7 -10.72 1.17 -8.18
N VAL A 8 -11.20 0.50 -7.15
CA VAL A 8 -12.12 -0.62 -7.28
C VAL A 8 -13.45 -0.12 -7.83
N THR A 9 -13.95 -0.79 -8.87
CA THR A 9 -15.22 -0.51 -9.52
C THR A 9 -15.98 -1.80 -9.74
N LYS A 10 -17.20 -1.70 -10.26
CA LYS A 10 -18.01 -2.87 -10.63
C LYS A 10 -17.32 -3.71 -11.70
N GLU A 11 -16.52 -3.06 -12.55
CA GLU A 11 -15.84 -3.74 -13.67
C GLU A 11 -14.66 -4.58 -13.22
N ASN A 12 -13.94 -4.17 -12.17
CA ASN A 12 -12.70 -4.87 -11.76
C ASN A 12 -12.79 -5.61 -10.43
N VAL A 13 -13.88 -5.47 -9.68
CA VAL A 13 -13.98 -6.04 -8.32
C VAL A 13 -13.84 -7.56 -8.32
N LYS A 14 -14.37 -8.24 -9.30
CA LYS A 14 -14.29 -9.72 -9.36
C LYS A 14 -12.85 -10.20 -9.55
N GLU A 15 -12.11 -9.55 -10.43
CA GLU A 15 -10.71 -9.87 -10.66
C GLU A 15 -9.89 -9.61 -9.39
N ILE A 16 -10.14 -8.49 -8.72
CA ILE A 16 -9.45 -8.13 -7.48
C ILE A 16 -9.69 -9.18 -6.40
N LEU A 17 -10.91 -9.67 -6.28
CA LEU A 17 -11.24 -10.71 -5.29
C LEU A 17 -10.56 -12.05 -5.60
N SER A 18 -10.09 -12.26 -6.80
CA SER A 18 -9.37 -13.48 -7.18
C SER A 18 -7.88 -13.46 -6.85
N LEU A 19 -7.34 -12.30 -6.45
CA LEU A 19 -5.92 -12.17 -6.10
C LEU A 19 -5.58 -12.99 -4.85
N ARG A 20 -4.39 -13.59 -4.84
CA ARG A 20 -3.92 -14.41 -3.73
C ARG A 20 -2.45 -14.16 -3.44
N VAL A 21 -2.11 -14.16 -2.16
CA VAL A 21 -0.70 -14.20 -1.72
C VAL A 21 -0.30 -15.65 -1.51
N SER A 22 1.01 -15.92 -1.49
CA SER A 22 1.51 -17.24 -1.19
C SER A 22 1.16 -17.63 0.25
N ASP A 23 1.06 -18.94 0.54
CA ASP A 23 0.61 -19.45 1.84
C ASP A 23 1.38 -18.87 3.02
N HIS A 24 2.70 -18.72 2.90
CA HIS A 24 3.52 -18.19 3.98
C HIS A 24 3.32 -16.69 4.25
N GLN A 25 2.59 -16.00 3.40
CA GLN A 25 2.28 -14.57 3.55
C GLN A 25 0.87 -14.31 4.09
N ARG A 26 0.02 -15.31 4.14
CA ARG A 26 -1.40 -15.13 4.53
C ARG A 26 -1.58 -14.56 5.93
N SER A 27 -0.69 -14.88 6.85
CA SER A 27 -0.77 -14.39 8.22
C SER A 27 -0.41 -12.91 8.37
N TYR A 28 0.21 -12.33 7.33
CA TYR A 28 0.70 -10.95 7.37
C TYR A 28 -0.19 -9.96 6.63
N ILE A 29 -1.05 -10.44 5.75
CA ILE A 29 -1.82 -9.58 4.84
C ILE A 29 -3.27 -10.01 4.85
N GLU A 30 -4.17 -9.06 5.04
CA GLU A 30 -5.60 -9.33 4.93
C GLU A 30 -5.95 -9.65 3.48
N ALA A 31 -6.89 -10.58 3.31
CA ALA A 31 -7.42 -10.90 1.98
C ALA A 31 -8.08 -9.66 1.37
N SER A 32 -8.08 -9.57 0.04
CA SER A 32 -8.75 -8.46 -0.66
C SER A 32 -10.22 -8.33 -0.26
N GLU A 33 -10.89 -9.46 -0.02
CA GLU A 33 -12.27 -9.48 0.45
C GLU A 33 -12.43 -8.74 1.77
N GLN A 34 -11.55 -9.01 2.75
CA GLN A 34 -11.58 -8.34 4.05
C GLN A 34 -11.28 -6.85 3.89
N SER A 35 -10.32 -6.51 3.03
CA SER A 35 -9.97 -5.11 2.79
C SER A 35 -11.12 -4.33 2.18
N LEU A 36 -11.89 -4.92 1.28
CA LEU A 36 -13.06 -4.27 0.69
C LEU A 36 -14.16 -4.07 1.72
N GLU A 37 -14.34 -5.02 2.65
CA GLU A 37 -15.29 -4.85 3.74
C GLU A 37 -14.86 -3.70 4.67
N ASP A 38 -13.57 -3.63 5.00
CA ASP A 38 -13.04 -2.53 5.83
C ASP A 38 -13.26 -1.18 5.15
N ALA A 39 -13.13 -1.12 3.83
CA ALA A 39 -13.34 0.12 3.07
C ALA A 39 -14.80 0.57 3.09
N LYS A 40 -15.75 -0.34 3.21
CA LYS A 40 -17.18 0.02 3.35
C LYS A 40 -17.45 0.69 4.69
N ASP A 41 -16.73 0.27 5.72
CA ASP A 41 -16.91 0.79 7.08
C ASP A 41 -16.14 2.08 7.34
N CYS A 42 -15.20 2.43 6.47
CA CYS A 42 -14.38 3.64 6.64
C CYS A 42 -14.20 4.34 5.30
N THR A 43 -14.81 5.50 5.14
CA THR A 43 -14.81 6.25 3.88
C THR A 43 -13.46 6.86 3.53
N PHE A 44 -12.50 6.86 4.46
CA PHE A 44 -11.15 7.35 4.17
C PHE A 44 -10.33 6.35 3.37
N TYR A 45 -10.65 5.06 3.43
CA TYR A 45 -9.95 4.04 2.68
C TYR A 45 -10.32 4.08 1.20
N ARG A 46 -9.30 3.95 0.36
CA ARG A 46 -9.45 3.81 -1.09
C ARG A 46 -8.78 2.52 -1.55
N PRO A 47 -9.57 1.48 -1.80
CA PRO A 47 -9.03 0.23 -2.37
C PRO A 47 -8.79 0.39 -3.85
N ALA A 48 -7.68 -0.19 -4.34
CA ALA A 48 -7.30 -0.07 -5.75
C ALA A 48 -6.62 -1.33 -6.27
N GLY A 49 -6.84 -1.62 -7.52
CA GLY A 49 -6.11 -2.66 -8.25
C GLY A 49 -4.81 -2.11 -8.83
N LEU A 50 -3.78 -2.94 -8.84
CA LEU A 50 -2.47 -2.61 -9.38
C LEU A 50 -2.29 -3.35 -10.69
N TYR A 51 -2.07 -2.60 -11.77
CA TYR A 51 -2.03 -3.15 -13.13
C TYR A 51 -0.66 -2.93 -13.77
N TRP A 52 -0.16 -3.97 -14.42
CA TRP A 52 1.04 -3.92 -15.23
C TRP A 52 0.67 -4.34 -16.65
N GLU A 53 0.90 -3.45 -17.61
CA GLU A 53 0.53 -3.69 -19.01
C GLU A 53 -0.94 -4.15 -19.16
N HIS A 54 -1.82 -3.49 -18.42
CA HIS A 54 -3.27 -3.80 -18.38
C HIS A 54 -3.64 -5.12 -17.69
N VAL A 55 -2.68 -5.82 -17.13
CA VAL A 55 -2.93 -7.05 -16.38
C VAL A 55 -2.98 -6.73 -14.89
N LEU A 56 -4.02 -7.18 -14.20
CA LEU A 56 -4.13 -7.02 -12.76
C LEU A 56 -3.13 -7.94 -12.07
N ILE A 57 -2.21 -7.38 -11.31
CA ILE A 57 -1.15 -8.14 -10.63
C ILE A 57 -1.14 -7.95 -9.12
N GLY A 58 -1.92 -7.04 -8.58
CA GLY A 58 -1.90 -6.79 -7.14
C GLY A 58 -3.01 -5.88 -6.68
N PHE A 59 -2.96 -5.57 -5.40
CA PHE A 59 -3.96 -4.78 -4.72
C PHE A 59 -3.30 -3.85 -3.71
N ALA A 60 -3.88 -2.68 -3.54
CA ALA A 60 -3.48 -1.74 -2.49
C ALA A 60 -4.70 -1.08 -1.88
N MET A 61 -4.56 -0.64 -0.64
CA MET A 61 -5.56 0.20 0.00
C MET A 61 -4.84 1.31 0.74
N TYR A 62 -5.28 2.54 0.54
CA TYR A 62 -4.63 3.71 1.10
C TYR A 62 -5.67 4.75 1.47
N GLY A 63 -5.25 5.79 2.16
CA GLY A 63 -6.17 6.85 2.51
C GLY A 63 -5.49 7.97 3.25
N PHE A 64 -6.20 9.10 3.33
CA PHE A 64 -5.81 10.24 4.14
C PHE A 64 -6.73 10.31 5.36
N PHE A 65 -6.14 10.35 6.56
CA PHE A 65 -6.86 10.37 7.83
C PHE A 65 -6.63 11.72 8.51
N PRO A 66 -7.57 12.67 8.32
CA PRO A 66 -7.35 14.05 8.78
C PRO A 66 -7.27 14.21 10.29
N GLY A 67 -7.84 13.28 11.05
CA GLY A 67 -7.84 13.31 12.51
C GLY A 67 -6.55 12.83 13.16
N GLU A 68 -5.59 12.34 12.38
CA GLU A 68 -4.33 11.82 12.91
C GLU A 68 -3.22 12.85 12.84
N GLY A 69 -2.36 12.85 13.87
CA GLY A 69 -1.25 13.79 13.95
C GLY A 69 -1.73 15.24 13.99
N HIS A 70 -0.87 16.16 13.57
CA HIS A 70 -1.19 17.60 13.56
C HIS A 70 -1.97 18.03 12.31
N SER A 71 -1.70 17.39 11.19
CA SER A 71 -2.25 17.79 9.89
C SER A 71 -2.78 16.61 9.09
N GLY A 72 -3.07 15.51 9.77
CA GLY A 72 -3.52 14.28 9.14
C GLY A 72 -2.34 13.41 8.69
N ARG A 73 -2.66 12.17 8.35
CA ARG A 73 -1.67 11.20 7.88
C ARG A 73 -2.16 10.48 6.64
N VAL A 74 -1.25 10.26 5.71
CA VAL A 74 -1.49 9.39 4.56
C VAL A 74 -0.96 8.01 4.90
N TRP A 75 -1.82 7.00 4.79
CA TRP A 75 -1.47 5.61 5.07
C TRP A 75 -1.51 4.78 3.79
N LEU A 76 -0.48 3.97 3.59
CA LEU A 76 -0.53 2.83 2.69
C LEU A 76 -0.88 1.62 3.55
N ASP A 77 -2.17 1.33 3.65
CA ASP A 77 -2.69 0.40 4.65
C ASP A 77 -2.57 -1.07 4.23
N ARG A 78 -2.69 -1.33 2.93
CA ARG A 78 -2.55 -2.66 2.34
C ARG A 78 -1.75 -2.57 1.06
N PHE A 79 -0.90 -3.55 0.83
CA PHE A 79 -0.15 -3.68 -0.42
C PHE A 79 0.21 -5.14 -0.62
N MET A 80 -0.22 -5.71 -1.75
CA MET A 80 0.11 -7.08 -2.08
C MET A 80 0.29 -7.27 -3.58
N ILE A 81 1.16 -8.21 -3.96
CA ILE A 81 1.30 -8.68 -5.33
C ILE A 81 0.79 -10.11 -5.36
N ASP A 82 -0.01 -10.45 -6.37
CA ASP A 82 -0.55 -11.79 -6.55
C ASP A 82 0.58 -12.82 -6.64
N GLU A 83 0.38 -14.00 -6.08
CA GLU A 83 1.42 -15.03 -5.98
C GLU A 83 2.00 -15.42 -7.35
N ASN A 84 1.19 -15.32 -8.41
CA ASN A 84 1.64 -15.66 -9.77
C ASN A 84 2.63 -14.63 -10.35
N PHE A 85 2.74 -13.47 -9.73
CA PHE A 85 3.58 -12.38 -10.22
C PHE A 85 4.70 -12.01 -9.26
N GLN A 86 4.86 -12.73 -8.17
CA GLN A 86 5.93 -12.47 -7.21
C GLN A 86 7.28 -12.95 -7.74
N GLY A 87 8.35 -12.36 -7.21
CA GLY A 87 9.71 -12.75 -7.56
C GLY A 87 10.21 -12.21 -8.90
N GLN A 88 9.51 -11.26 -9.50
CA GLN A 88 9.87 -10.71 -10.82
C GLN A 88 10.22 -9.22 -10.77
N GLY A 89 10.42 -8.66 -9.58
CA GLY A 89 10.70 -7.23 -9.43
C GLY A 89 9.46 -6.34 -9.54
N LEU A 90 8.28 -6.90 -9.68
CA LEU A 90 7.05 -6.14 -9.85
C LEU A 90 6.63 -5.43 -8.57
N GLY A 91 6.96 -5.99 -7.41
CA GLY A 91 6.69 -5.35 -6.13
C GLY A 91 7.39 -4.00 -5.99
N LYS A 92 8.65 -3.94 -6.38
CA LYS A 92 9.42 -2.69 -6.35
C LYS A 92 8.86 -1.67 -7.32
N MET A 93 8.52 -2.12 -8.51
CA MET A 93 7.94 -1.26 -9.54
C MET A 93 6.59 -0.69 -9.09
N MET A 94 5.75 -1.52 -8.51
CA MET A 94 4.44 -1.10 -8.03
C MET A 94 4.53 -0.19 -6.81
N LEU A 95 5.46 -0.46 -5.90
CA LEU A 95 5.64 0.41 -4.73
C LEU A 95 6.12 1.80 -5.16
N THR A 96 7.02 1.88 -6.14
CA THR A 96 7.44 3.16 -6.72
C THR A 96 6.23 3.92 -7.27
N ALA A 97 5.40 3.23 -8.05
CA ALA A 97 4.22 3.85 -8.64
C ALA A 97 3.21 4.29 -7.58
N LEU A 98 3.03 3.49 -6.52
CA LEU A 98 2.14 3.83 -5.42
C LEU A 98 2.60 5.07 -4.67
N ILE A 99 3.88 5.16 -4.36
CA ILE A 99 4.43 6.34 -3.67
C ILE A 99 4.19 7.60 -4.51
N GLU A 100 4.48 7.54 -5.80
CA GLU A 100 4.22 8.67 -6.71
C GLU A 100 2.73 9.02 -6.75
N HIS A 101 1.88 7.99 -6.81
CA HIS A 101 0.43 8.16 -6.84
C HIS A 101 -0.07 8.88 -5.57
N LEU A 102 0.41 8.46 -4.41
CA LEU A 102 0.02 9.06 -3.13
C LEU A 102 0.50 10.50 -3.01
N VAL A 103 1.72 10.78 -3.46
CA VAL A 103 2.25 12.14 -3.48
C VAL A 103 1.41 13.05 -4.39
N ASN A 104 1.07 12.56 -5.57
CA ASN A 104 0.26 13.33 -6.52
C ASN A 104 -1.17 13.54 -6.04
N LEU A 105 -1.74 12.52 -5.38
CA LEU A 105 -3.12 12.57 -4.92
C LEU A 105 -3.29 13.45 -3.68
N TYR A 106 -2.37 13.34 -2.72
CA TYR A 106 -2.53 13.97 -1.41
C TYR A 106 -1.56 15.12 -1.15
N HIS A 107 -0.55 15.31 -1.99
CA HIS A 107 0.50 16.32 -1.79
C HIS A 107 1.14 16.18 -0.39
N CYS A 108 1.35 14.95 0.04
CA CYS A 108 1.82 14.65 1.38
C CYS A 108 3.33 14.73 1.51
N LYS A 109 3.80 14.93 2.74
CA LYS A 109 5.24 14.98 3.06
C LYS A 109 5.71 13.66 3.69
N GLU A 110 4.78 12.83 4.10
CA GLU A 110 5.07 11.56 4.76
C GLU A 110 4.05 10.52 4.34
N ILE A 111 4.50 9.27 4.26
CA ILE A 111 3.62 8.13 4.05
C ILE A 111 3.86 7.15 5.19
N TYR A 112 2.79 6.68 5.80
CA TYR A 112 2.80 5.74 6.91
C TYR A 112 2.34 4.37 6.45
N LEU A 113 2.92 3.34 7.03
CA LEU A 113 2.43 1.96 6.91
C LEU A 113 2.74 1.22 8.20
N SER A 114 2.19 0.04 8.37
CA SER A 114 2.52 -0.81 9.50
C SER A 114 2.72 -2.24 9.05
N LEU A 115 3.49 -3.01 9.81
CA LEU A 115 3.74 -4.41 9.51
C LEU A 115 4.15 -5.14 10.78
N TYR A 116 4.03 -6.47 10.74
CA TYR A 116 4.63 -7.31 11.78
C TYR A 116 6.13 -7.41 11.53
N GLU A 117 6.92 -7.23 12.58
CA GLU A 117 8.39 -7.15 12.46
C GLU A 117 9.00 -8.44 11.90
N ASP A 118 8.38 -9.58 12.13
CA ASP A 118 8.87 -10.86 11.61
C ASP A 118 8.53 -11.09 10.13
N ASN A 119 7.79 -10.18 9.51
CA ASN A 119 7.59 -10.18 8.06
C ASN A 119 8.84 -9.59 7.39
N HIS A 120 9.92 -10.37 7.38
CA HIS A 120 11.24 -9.91 6.95
C HIS A 120 11.27 -9.45 5.49
N ARG A 121 10.50 -10.08 4.64
CA ARG A 121 10.47 -9.77 3.21
C ARG A 121 9.89 -8.38 2.96
N ALA A 122 8.77 -8.08 3.60
CA ALA A 122 8.15 -6.74 3.51
C ALA A 122 9.02 -5.69 4.16
N LEU A 123 9.58 -6.00 5.34
CA LEU A 123 10.46 -5.08 6.06
C LEU A 123 11.64 -4.68 5.19
N TYR A 124 12.30 -5.65 4.55
CA TYR A 124 13.44 -5.40 3.67
C TYR A 124 13.06 -4.47 2.52
N LEU A 125 11.91 -4.74 1.89
CA LEU A 125 11.42 -3.91 0.79
C LEU A 125 11.17 -2.47 1.24
N TYR A 126 10.45 -2.30 2.34
CA TYR A 126 10.11 -0.96 2.81
C TYR A 126 11.33 -0.17 3.28
N GLN A 127 12.28 -0.83 3.94
CA GLN A 127 13.52 -0.18 4.35
C GLN A 127 14.32 0.31 3.13
N LYS A 128 14.35 -0.47 2.07
CA LYS A 128 14.99 -0.04 0.80
C LYS A 128 14.36 1.21 0.22
N PHE A 129 13.07 1.40 0.44
CA PHE A 129 12.35 2.58 -0.04
C PHE A 129 12.41 3.76 0.92
N GLY A 130 13.16 3.63 2.00
CA GLY A 130 13.36 4.73 2.95
C GLY A 130 12.36 4.79 4.08
N PHE A 131 11.52 3.78 4.24
CA PHE A 131 10.65 3.69 5.40
C PHE A 131 11.45 3.30 6.64
N ARG A 132 11.13 3.92 7.78
CA ARG A 132 11.81 3.65 9.05
C ARG A 132 10.78 3.56 10.17
N PHE A 133 11.06 2.72 11.17
CA PHE A 133 10.20 2.63 12.35
C PHE A 133 10.20 3.97 13.09
N ASN A 134 9.03 4.37 13.57
CA ASN A 134 8.86 5.61 14.34
C ASN A 134 8.55 5.38 15.82
N GLY A 135 8.53 4.13 16.28
CA GLY A 135 8.24 3.79 17.66
C GLY A 135 6.78 3.55 17.99
N GLU A 136 5.87 3.83 17.07
CA GLU A 136 4.44 3.62 17.29
C GLU A 136 4.04 2.18 16.99
N LEU A 137 2.96 1.74 17.63
CA LEU A 137 2.26 0.49 17.30
C LEU A 137 0.85 0.85 16.86
N ASP A 138 0.32 0.10 15.91
CA ASP A 138 -1.08 0.28 15.53
C ASP A 138 -2.00 -0.53 16.47
N ILE A 139 -3.29 -0.46 16.21
CA ILE A 139 -4.30 -1.12 17.05
C ILE A 139 -4.14 -2.65 17.11
N ASN A 140 -3.50 -3.24 16.09
CA ASN A 140 -3.26 -4.68 16.02
C ASN A 140 -1.88 -5.10 16.55
N GLY A 141 -1.09 -4.14 17.06
CA GLY A 141 0.25 -4.39 17.55
C GLY A 141 1.32 -4.44 16.47
N GLU A 142 0.97 -4.09 15.24
CA GLU A 142 1.96 -3.95 14.16
C GLU A 142 2.80 -2.71 14.37
N LYS A 143 4.06 -2.77 13.99
CA LYS A 143 4.97 -1.63 14.10
C LYS A 143 4.77 -0.66 12.94
N VAL A 144 4.71 0.61 13.27
CA VAL A 144 4.51 1.68 12.29
C VAL A 144 5.83 2.11 11.69
N MET A 145 5.84 2.29 10.38
CA MET A 145 6.96 2.84 9.64
C MET A 145 6.52 4.10 8.92
N VAL A 146 7.46 5.02 8.72
CA VAL A 146 7.19 6.27 8.02
C VAL A 146 8.30 6.54 7.01
N LYS A 147 7.89 7.04 5.84
CA LYS A 147 8.80 7.53 4.82
C LYS A 147 8.62 9.04 4.70
N GLU A 148 9.70 9.78 4.84
CA GLU A 148 9.71 11.22 4.62
C GLU A 148 9.95 11.52 3.14
N LEU A 149 9.16 12.47 2.61
CA LEU A 149 9.15 12.82 1.19
C LEU A 149 9.70 14.22 0.94
N SER A 150 10.30 14.84 1.94
CA SER A 150 10.78 16.23 1.82
C SER A 150 11.77 16.43 0.67
N GLY A 151 12.61 15.41 0.41
CA GLY A 151 13.55 15.48 -0.70
C GLY A 151 12.86 15.41 -2.06
N LEU A 152 11.78 14.64 -2.17
CA LEU A 152 11.01 14.53 -3.41
C LEU A 152 10.20 15.80 -3.67
N SER A 153 9.61 16.37 -2.62
CA SER A 153 8.82 17.59 -2.77
C SER A 153 9.66 18.76 -3.24
N ALA A 154 10.96 18.77 -2.93
CA ALA A 154 11.86 19.81 -3.40
C ALA A 154 12.08 19.78 -4.92
N TYR A 155 11.82 18.64 -5.55
CA TYR A 155 12.01 18.47 -7.00
C TYR A 155 10.70 18.46 -7.78
N SER A 156 9.56 18.53 -7.09
CA SER A 156 8.26 18.52 -7.74
C SER A 156 7.82 19.88 -8.27
N PHE A 157 8.62 20.87 -8.06
CA PHE A 157 8.30 22.25 -8.44
C PHE A 157 9.03 22.75 -9.66
#